data_1284825ed7adde49e3b3dadd327de240
#
_entry.id   1284825ed7adde49e3b3dadd327de240
#
_cell.length_a   1.000
_cell.length_b   1.000
_cell.length_c   1.000
_cell.angle_alpha   90.00
_cell.angle_beta   90.00
_cell.angle_gamma   90.00
#
_symmetry.space_group_name_H-M   'P 1'
#
loop_
_entity.id
_entity.type
_entity.pdbx_description
1 polymer ?
#
loop_
_entity_poly.entity_id
_entity_poly.type
_entity_poly.pdbx_seq_one_letter_code
_entity_poly.pdbx_strand_id
1 'polypeptide(L)'
;GGKDGEDIEALLAVPFEDATVKDALVEKTATIGEKLSIRRFEKVAGDVAVSYIHGGGRIGVIVAANGASDDAAREALTNIAMQVAAMNPTYISRNDISAEELAKLQEITVDAALNDPASLPKPILNKLIDKAMNSSAWSDEDKAIYEEKKSNMNYLFNFLSKEAAAALAELAMAD
;
A
#
# COMPACT_ATOMS: atom_id res chain seq x y z
N GLY A 1 -10.38 5.11 -13.96
CA GLY A 1 -10.69 6.40 -13.44
C GLY A 1 -11.83 7.04 -14.19
N GLY A 2 -12.97 7.32 -13.51
CA GLY A 2 -14.11 7.99 -14.09
C GLY A 2 -13.75 9.41 -14.55
N LYS A 3 -14.36 9.89 -15.61
CA LYS A 3 -14.23 11.28 -16.08
C LYS A 3 -15.04 12.17 -15.19
N ASP A 4 -14.40 13.09 -14.54
CA ASP A 4 -14.80 13.81 -13.31
C ASP A 4 -16.04 14.73 -13.37
N GLY A 5 -16.85 14.77 -14.37
CA GLY A 5 -17.99 15.69 -14.46
C GLY A 5 -19.32 15.00 -14.73
N GLU A 6 -19.38 14.19 -15.76
CA GLU A 6 -20.62 13.54 -16.19
C GLU A 6 -21.11 12.47 -15.18
N ASP A 7 -20.17 11.82 -14.49
CA ASP A 7 -20.47 10.77 -13.51
C ASP A 7 -21.10 11.31 -12.23
N ILE A 8 -20.72 12.53 -11.77
CA ILE A 8 -21.30 13.16 -10.57
C ILE A 8 -22.76 13.55 -10.80
N GLU A 9 -23.10 14.13 -11.96
CA GLU A 9 -24.48 14.46 -12.30
C GLU A 9 -25.36 13.20 -12.36
N ALA A 10 -24.85 12.12 -12.96
CA ALA A 10 -25.53 10.84 -12.98
C ALA A 10 -25.72 10.27 -11.56
N LEU A 11 -24.71 10.36 -10.69
CA LEU A 11 -24.82 9.94 -9.29
C LEU A 11 -25.89 10.74 -8.54
N LEU A 12 -25.92 12.06 -8.70
CA LEU A 12 -26.87 12.92 -8.02
C LEU A 12 -28.33 12.61 -8.40
N ALA A 13 -28.57 12.07 -9.58
CA ALA A 13 -29.89 11.64 -10.06
C ALA A 13 -30.29 10.23 -9.61
N VAL A 14 -29.38 9.45 -9.01
CA VAL A 14 -29.69 8.09 -8.54
C VAL A 14 -30.74 8.14 -7.42
N PRO A 15 -31.78 7.27 -7.48
CA PRO A 15 -32.71 7.09 -6.37
C PRO A 15 -31.98 6.71 -5.08
N PHE A 16 -32.31 7.38 -4.00
CA PHE A 16 -31.77 7.14 -2.66
C PHE A 16 -32.88 7.33 -1.63
N GLU A 17 -33.20 6.29 -0.85
CA GLU A 17 -34.35 6.27 0.03
C GLU A 17 -35.65 6.68 -0.73
N ASP A 18 -36.39 7.67 -0.25
CA ASP A 18 -37.64 8.14 -0.87
C ASP A 18 -37.42 9.29 -1.89
N ALA A 19 -36.17 9.63 -2.21
CA ALA A 19 -35.84 10.77 -3.05
C ALA A 19 -34.63 10.48 -3.97
N THR A 20 -33.70 11.42 -4.12
CA THR A 20 -32.46 11.24 -4.88
C THR A 20 -31.23 11.54 -4.00
N VAL A 21 -30.04 11.13 -4.45
CA VAL A 21 -28.77 11.50 -3.80
C VAL A 21 -28.63 13.01 -3.68
N LYS A 22 -29.11 13.77 -4.69
CA LYS A 22 -29.09 15.23 -4.66
C LYS A 22 -29.95 15.77 -3.52
N ASP A 23 -31.15 15.22 -3.34
CA ASP A 23 -32.07 15.69 -2.29
C ASP A 23 -31.52 15.36 -0.90
N ALA A 24 -30.94 14.17 -0.73
CA ALA A 24 -30.26 13.79 0.51
C ALA A 24 -29.07 14.72 0.82
N LEU A 25 -28.29 15.12 -0.21
CA LEU A 25 -27.19 16.06 -0.04
C LEU A 25 -27.68 17.45 0.41
N VAL A 26 -28.79 17.92 -0.16
CA VAL A 26 -29.43 19.18 0.24
C VAL A 26 -29.93 19.12 1.68
N GLU A 27 -30.58 18.03 2.06
CA GLU A 27 -31.06 17.83 3.43
C GLU A 27 -29.93 17.81 4.45
N LYS A 28 -28.84 17.07 4.15
CA LYS A 28 -27.67 17.06 5.01
C LYS A 28 -26.99 18.42 5.12
N THR A 29 -26.90 19.15 4.01
CA THR A 29 -26.40 20.53 3.99
C THR A 29 -27.24 21.45 4.91
N ALA A 30 -28.56 21.34 4.86
CA ALA A 30 -29.45 22.12 5.71
C ALA A 30 -29.31 21.73 7.20
N THR A 31 -29.18 20.42 7.49
CA THR A 31 -29.08 19.90 8.87
C THR A 31 -27.75 20.29 9.52
N ILE A 32 -26.65 20.21 8.78
CA ILE A 32 -25.28 20.47 9.27
C ILE A 32 -25.01 21.98 9.29
N GLY A 33 -25.65 22.75 8.41
CA GLY A 33 -25.43 24.19 8.25
C GLY A 33 -24.17 24.53 7.45
N GLU A 34 -23.54 23.56 6.82
CA GLU A 34 -22.34 23.73 5.99
C GLU A 34 -22.59 23.24 4.56
N LYS A 35 -22.00 23.92 3.57
CA LYS A 35 -22.14 23.52 2.17
C LYS A 35 -21.39 22.22 1.92
N LEU A 36 -22.14 21.15 1.67
CA LEU A 36 -21.60 19.85 1.28
C LEU A 36 -21.55 19.70 -0.23
N SER A 37 -20.56 18.96 -0.73
CA SER A 37 -20.47 18.57 -2.13
C SER A 37 -19.81 17.20 -2.28
N ILE A 38 -20.29 16.41 -3.25
CA ILE A 38 -19.64 15.18 -3.68
C ILE A 38 -18.68 15.56 -4.79
N ARG A 39 -17.37 15.38 -4.55
CA ARG A 39 -16.33 15.71 -5.53
C ARG A 39 -15.94 14.56 -6.43
N ARG A 40 -16.06 13.34 -5.94
CA ARG A 40 -15.77 12.12 -6.67
C ARG A 40 -16.40 10.92 -5.97
N PHE A 41 -16.63 9.87 -6.72
CA PHE A 41 -17.07 8.57 -6.21
C PHE A 41 -16.42 7.46 -7.03
N GLU A 42 -16.39 6.27 -6.47
CA GLU A 42 -15.93 5.06 -7.15
C GLU A 42 -16.99 3.98 -7.03
N LYS A 43 -17.11 3.15 -8.06
CA LYS A 43 -17.98 2.01 -8.09
C LYS A 43 -17.16 0.75 -8.35
N VAL A 44 -17.25 -0.21 -7.45
CA VAL A 44 -16.67 -1.53 -7.61
C VAL A 44 -17.78 -2.57 -7.80
N ALA A 45 -17.50 -3.62 -8.54
CA ALA A 45 -18.43 -4.73 -8.78
C ALA A 45 -17.70 -6.05 -8.54
N GLY A 46 -18.41 -7.04 -8.01
CA GLY A 46 -17.93 -8.39 -7.74
C GLY A 46 -19.04 -9.21 -7.10
N ASP A 47 -18.79 -10.51 -6.88
CA ASP A 47 -19.72 -11.39 -6.19
C ASP A 47 -19.93 -10.98 -4.73
N VAL A 48 -18.91 -10.36 -4.14
CA VAL A 48 -18.95 -9.72 -2.82
C VAL A 48 -18.18 -8.40 -2.86
N ALA A 49 -18.73 -7.40 -2.20
CA ALA A 49 -18.08 -6.12 -1.98
C ALA A 49 -18.24 -5.68 -0.52
N VAL A 50 -17.21 -5.09 0.04
CA VAL A 50 -17.21 -4.53 1.40
C VAL A 50 -16.65 -3.11 1.39
N SER A 51 -17.11 -2.30 2.33
CA SER A 51 -16.55 -0.97 2.58
C SER A 51 -16.01 -0.91 4.00
N TYR A 52 -14.92 -0.18 4.18
CA TYR A 52 -14.31 0.10 5.48
C TYR A 52 -14.01 1.59 5.61
N ILE A 53 -14.45 2.18 6.72
CA ILE A 53 -14.23 3.59 7.02
C ILE A 53 -13.33 3.69 8.25
N HIS A 54 -12.23 4.40 8.12
CA HIS A 54 -11.24 4.58 9.17
C HIS A 54 -11.10 6.06 9.58
N GLY A 55 -10.68 6.28 10.85
CA GLY A 55 -10.31 7.60 11.33
C GLY A 55 -11.46 8.62 11.31
N GLY A 56 -12.69 8.21 11.63
CA GLY A 56 -13.84 9.11 11.66
C GLY A 56 -14.24 9.65 10.27
N GLY A 57 -14.09 8.82 9.22
CA GLY A 57 -14.46 9.19 7.86
C GLY A 57 -13.32 9.78 7.02
N ARG A 58 -12.09 9.81 7.55
CA ARG A 58 -10.93 10.36 6.82
C ARG A 58 -10.41 9.46 5.72
N ILE A 59 -10.52 8.14 5.91
CA ILE A 59 -10.09 7.13 4.94
C ILE A 59 -11.27 6.20 4.68
N GLY A 60 -11.66 6.08 3.41
CA GLY A 60 -12.64 5.13 2.94
C GLY A 60 -12.00 4.13 1.99
N VAL A 61 -12.26 2.84 2.19
CA VAL A 61 -11.78 1.77 1.34
C VAL A 61 -12.96 0.92 0.88
N ILE A 62 -13.00 0.60 -0.40
CA ILE A 62 -13.96 -0.35 -0.97
C ILE A 62 -13.15 -1.47 -1.62
N VAL A 63 -13.50 -2.72 -1.29
CA VAL A 63 -12.88 -3.91 -1.88
C VAL A 63 -13.98 -4.81 -2.42
N ALA A 64 -13.79 -5.32 -3.63
CA ALA A 64 -14.66 -6.32 -4.25
C ALA A 64 -13.85 -7.54 -4.69
N ALA A 65 -14.48 -8.71 -4.66
CA ALA A 65 -13.90 -9.96 -5.13
C ALA A 65 -14.94 -10.82 -5.85
N ASN A 66 -14.43 -11.74 -6.67
CA ASN A 66 -15.23 -12.76 -7.33
C ASN A 66 -14.88 -14.15 -6.78
N GLY A 67 -15.81 -15.09 -6.90
CA GLY A 67 -15.60 -16.50 -6.59
C GLY A 67 -16.24 -16.98 -5.29
N ALA A 68 -16.43 -16.12 -4.30
CA ALA A 68 -17.14 -16.46 -3.06
C ALA A 68 -17.86 -15.23 -2.51
N SER A 69 -19.01 -15.46 -1.87
CA SER A 69 -19.87 -14.39 -1.31
C SER A 69 -20.44 -14.73 0.06
N ASP A 70 -19.88 -15.75 0.72
CA ASP A 70 -20.26 -16.17 2.06
C ASP A 70 -19.70 -15.22 3.15
N ASP A 71 -20.06 -15.47 4.39
CA ASP A 71 -19.63 -14.62 5.51
C ASP A 71 -18.11 -14.66 5.71
N ALA A 72 -17.48 -15.81 5.44
CA ALA A 72 -16.02 -15.93 5.53
C ALA A 72 -15.31 -15.05 4.47
N ALA A 73 -15.84 -15.00 3.25
CA ALA A 73 -15.35 -14.10 2.20
C ALA A 73 -15.51 -12.62 2.59
N ARG A 74 -16.65 -12.26 3.19
CA ARG A 74 -16.89 -10.89 3.69
C ARG A 74 -15.91 -10.50 4.80
N GLU A 75 -15.67 -11.41 5.74
CA GLU A 75 -14.69 -11.18 6.82
C GLU A 75 -13.28 -11.02 6.27
N ALA A 76 -12.86 -11.91 5.36
CA ALA A 76 -11.56 -11.81 4.71
C ALA A 76 -11.38 -10.49 3.95
N LEU A 77 -12.38 -10.05 3.17
CA LEU A 77 -12.34 -8.77 2.47
C LEU A 77 -12.33 -7.58 3.42
N THR A 78 -13.02 -7.65 4.54
CA THR A 78 -12.99 -6.60 5.57
C THR A 78 -11.59 -6.47 6.16
N ASN A 79 -10.92 -7.58 6.44
CA ASN A 79 -9.53 -7.60 6.90
C ASN A 79 -8.58 -7.02 5.84
N ILE A 80 -8.79 -7.35 4.56
CA ILE A 80 -8.04 -6.73 3.45
C ILE A 80 -8.30 -5.22 3.39
N ALA A 81 -9.54 -4.77 3.50
CA ALA A 81 -9.88 -3.35 3.49
C ALA A 81 -9.20 -2.58 4.63
N MET A 82 -9.10 -3.16 5.83
CA MET A 82 -8.34 -2.60 6.95
C MET A 82 -6.84 -2.51 6.62
N GLN A 83 -6.25 -3.54 6.00
CA GLN A 83 -4.86 -3.50 5.57
C GLN A 83 -4.62 -2.43 4.50
N VAL A 84 -5.52 -2.30 3.52
CA VAL A 84 -5.46 -1.26 2.50
C VAL A 84 -5.51 0.14 3.14
N ALA A 85 -6.37 0.35 4.14
CA ALA A 85 -6.44 1.61 4.87
C ALA A 85 -5.13 1.94 5.61
N ALA A 86 -4.47 0.92 6.17
CA ALA A 86 -3.23 1.07 6.92
C ALA A 86 -2.00 1.25 6.03
N MET A 87 -1.91 0.50 4.93
CA MET A 87 -0.72 0.41 4.07
C MET A 87 -0.75 1.39 2.89
N ASN A 88 -1.95 1.90 2.53
CA ASN A 88 -2.18 2.78 1.39
C ASN A 88 -1.49 2.29 0.10
N PRO A 89 -1.75 1.06 -0.36
CA PRO A 89 -1.07 0.49 -1.52
C PRO A 89 -1.39 1.28 -2.79
N THR A 90 -0.40 1.45 -3.64
CA THR A 90 -0.55 2.15 -4.93
C THR A 90 -1.15 1.24 -6.01
N TYR A 91 -0.95 -0.07 -5.91
CA TYR A 91 -1.32 -1.06 -6.90
C TYR A 91 -2.09 -2.22 -6.26
N ILE A 92 -2.98 -2.85 -7.03
CA ILE A 92 -3.70 -4.05 -6.61
C ILE A 92 -2.79 -5.28 -6.78
N SER A 93 -2.03 -5.31 -7.87
CA SER A 93 -1.15 -6.43 -8.18
C SER A 93 0.18 -5.97 -8.79
N ARG A 94 1.15 -6.86 -8.82
CA ARG A 94 2.43 -6.65 -9.48
C ARG A 94 2.27 -6.34 -10.99
N ASN A 95 1.22 -6.82 -11.63
CA ASN A 95 0.97 -6.62 -13.05
C ASN A 95 0.46 -5.20 -13.38
N ASP A 96 0.05 -4.44 -12.38
CA ASP A 96 -0.44 -3.07 -12.54
C ASP A 96 0.70 -2.04 -12.58
N ILE A 97 1.93 -2.46 -12.27
CA ILE A 97 3.12 -1.62 -12.29
C ILE A 97 3.70 -1.63 -13.71
N SER A 98 3.90 -0.46 -14.30
CA SER A 98 4.59 -0.35 -15.59
C SER A 98 6.07 -0.75 -15.47
N ALA A 99 6.65 -1.26 -16.55
CA ALA A 99 8.08 -1.65 -16.56
C ALA A 99 9.00 -0.45 -16.25
N GLU A 100 8.65 0.74 -16.71
CA GLU A 100 9.40 1.97 -16.44
C GLU A 100 9.36 2.33 -14.95
N GLU A 101 8.19 2.26 -14.35
CA GLU A 101 8.00 2.58 -12.93
C GLU A 101 8.66 1.53 -12.03
N LEU A 102 8.58 0.25 -12.40
CA LEU A 102 9.29 -0.82 -11.71
C LEU A 102 10.81 -0.61 -11.75
N ALA A 103 11.36 -0.26 -12.92
CA ALA A 103 12.80 0.02 -13.07
C ALA A 103 13.23 1.21 -12.19
N LYS A 104 12.41 2.26 -12.12
CA LYS A 104 12.68 3.42 -11.26
C LYS A 104 12.64 3.06 -9.77
N LEU A 105 11.69 2.23 -9.33
CA LEU A 105 11.64 1.75 -7.94
C LEU A 105 12.84 0.87 -7.60
N GLN A 106 13.28 0.03 -8.53
CA GLN A 106 14.49 -0.77 -8.38
C GLN A 106 15.74 0.11 -8.24
N GLU A 107 15.89 1.14 -9.11
CA GLU A 107 17.00 2.09 -9.05
C GLU A 107 17.05 2.79 -7.68
N ILE A 108 15.93 3.30 -7.18
CA ILE A 108 15.84 3.94 -5.86
C ILE A 108 16.22 2.96 -4.75
N THR A 109 15.78 1.71 -4.83
CA THR A 109 16.07 0.68 -3.82
C THR A 109 17.56 0.32 -3.83
N VAL A 110 18.16 0.18 -5.01
CA VAL A 110 19.59 -0.08 -5.19
C VAL A 110 20.42 1.07 -4.65
N ASP A 111 20.07 2.31 -4.99
CA ASP A 111 20.78 3.50 -4.49
C ASP A 111 20.72 3.59 -2.95
N ALA A 112 19.54 3.36 -2.36
CA ALA A 112 19.39 3.33 -0.92
C ALA A 112 20.19 2.19 -0.27
N ALA A 113 20.20 0.98 -0.87
CA ALA A 113 20.98 -0.15 -0.36
C ALA A 113 22.50 0.11 -0.38
N LEU A 114 22.98 0.87 -1.37
CA LEU A 114 24.39 1.25 -1.47
C LEU A 114 24.79 2.36 -0.50
N ASN A 115 23.98 3.41 -0.41
CA ASN A 115 24.36 4.67 0.22
C ASN A 115 23.77 4.86 1.63
N ASP A 116 22.58 4.31 1.87
CA ASP A 116 21.88 4.41 3.16
C ASP A 116 20.95 3.22 3.40
N PRO A 117 21.49 2.00 3.58
CA PRO A 117 20.67 0.80 3.75
C PRO A 117 19.72 0.86 4.95
N ALA A 118 20.04 1.66 5.98
CA ALA A 118 19.16 1.85 7.14
C ALA A 118 17.86 2.61 6.80
N SER A 119 17.83 3.37 5.70
CA SER A 119 16.64 4.09 5.22
C SER A 119 15.63 3.21 4.49
N LEU A 120 16.03 2.01 4.07
CA LEU A 120 15.13 1.07 3.40
C LEU A 120 13.96 0.69 4.31
N PRO A 121 12.76 0.50 3.74
CA PRO A 121 11.64 -0.06 4.50
C PRO A 121 12.03 -1.37 5.17
N LYS A 122 11.75 -1.51 6.47
CA LYS A 122 12.15 -2.68 7.27
C LYS A 122 11.86 -4.05 6.62
N PRO A 123 10.70 -4.28 5.97
CA PRO A 123 10.44 -5.55 5.31
C PRO A 123 11.41 -5.84 4.15
N ILE A 124 11.79 -4.82 3.38
CA ILE A 124 12.74 -4.94 2.27
C ILE A 124 14.14 -5.20 2.84
N LEU A 125 14.56 -4.38 3.78
CA LEU A 125 15.88 -4.52 4.42
C LEU A 125 16.06 -5.90 5.06
N ASN A 126 15.08 -6.38 5.82
CA ASN A 126 15.14 -7.71 6.43
C ASN A 126 15.26 -8.81 5.37
N LYS A 127 14.49 -8.72 4.28
CA LYS A 127 14.57 -9.71 3.18
C LYS A 127 15.96 -9.74 2.53
N LEU A 128 16.56 -8.58 2.29
CA LEU A 128 17.92 -8.49 1.73
C LEU A 128 18.97 -9.04 2.69
N ILE A 129 18.86 -8.73 3.97
CA ILE A 129 19.75 -9.27 5.01
C ILE A 129 19.60 -10.78 5.13
N ASP A 130 18.38 -11.31 5.16
CA ASP A 130 18.14 -12.76 5.21
C ASP A 130 18.78 -13.47 4.00
N LYS A 131 18.69 -12.89 2.80
CA LYS A 131 19.36 -13.41 1.62
C LYS A 131 20.89 -13.37 1.78
N ALA A 132 21.44 -12.25 2.24
CA ALA A 132 22.89 -12.10 2.45
C ALA A 132 23.41 -13.09 3.49
N MET A 133 22.69 -13.28 4.59
CA MET A 133 23.04 -14.24 5.65
C MET A 133 23.02 -15.69 5.16
N ASN A 134 22.08 -16.04 4.28
CA ASN A 134 21.88 -17.40 3.76
C ASN A 134 22.66 -17.69 2.46
N SER A 135 23.52 -16.78 2.03
CA SER A 135 24.31 -16.90 0.81
C SER A 135 25.80 -16.66 1.09
N SER A 136 26.61 -16.68 0.04
CA SER A 136 28.01 -16.26 0.08
C SER A 136 28.21 -14.74 -0.13
N ALA A 137 27.12 -13.97 -0.18
CA ALA A 137 27.17 -12.52 -0.39
C ALA A 137 27.85 -11.78 0.77
N TRP A 138 27.67 -12.28 1.99
CA TRP A 138 28.37 -11.79 3.17
C TRP A 138 29.43 -12.78 3.64
N SER A 139 30.57 -12.24 4.06
CA SER A 139 31.64 -13.01 4.71
C SER A 139 31.20 -13.53 6.09
N ASP A 140 31.89 -14.51 6.63
CA ASP A 140 31.62 -14.99 7.99
C ASP A 140 31.84 -13.89 9.04
N GLU A 141 32.77 -12.97 8.80
CA GLU A 141 33.02 -11.80 9.66
C GLU A 141 31.85 -10.84 9.64
N ASP A 142 31.31 -10.48 8.46
CA ASP A 142 30.14 -9.60 8.34
C ASP A 142 28.87 -10.23 8.96
N LYS A 143 28.71 -11.56 8.81
CA LYS A 143 27.62 -12.29 9.48
C LYS A 143 27.75 -12.26 11.00
N ALA A 144 28.95 -12.39 11.54
CA ALA A 144 29.20 -12.27 12.97
C ALA A 144 28.92 -10.85 13.49
N ILE A 145 29.33 -9.82 12.76
CA ILE A 145 29.01 -8.41 13.07
C ILE A 145 27.51 -8.19 13.08
N TYR A 146 26.77 -8.74 12.10
CA TYR A 146 25.32 -8.63 12.08
C TYR A 146 24.70 -9.26 13.33
N GLU A 147 25.08 -10.48 13.70
CA GLU A 147 24.54 -11.16 14.87
C GLU A 147 24.77 -10.37 16.17
N GLU A 148 25.94 -9.75 16.30
CA GLU A 148 26.27 -8.92 17.47
C GLU A 148 25.47 -7.61 17.51
N LYS A 149 25.25 -6.97 16.37
CA LYS A 149 24.76 -5.57 16.31
C LYS A 149 23.34 -5.40 15.75
N LYS A 150 22.65 -6.49 15.42
CA LYS A 150 21.30 -6.48 14.80
C LYS A 150 20.22 -5.75 15.62
N SER A 151 20.44 -5.52 16.90
CA SER A 151 19.53 -4.75 17.75
C SER A 151 19.48 -3.25 17.42
N ASN A 152 20.50 -2.72 16.73
CA ASN A 152 20.56 -1.33 16.29
C ASN A 152 21.02 -1.24 14.84
N MET A 153 20.07 -1.29 13.90
CA MET A 153 20.35 -1.34 12.46
C MET A 153 21.15 -0.12 11.96
N ASN A 154 20.85 1.08 12.44
CA ASN A 154 21.58 2.28 12.01
C ASN A 154 23.07 2.22 12.39
N TYR A 155 23.37 1.57 13.52
CA TYR A 155 24.72 1.41 14.00
C TYR A 155 25.45 0.25 13.31
N LEU A 156 24.71 -0.80 12.94
CA LEU A 156 25.22 -1.97 12.25
C LEU A 156 26.02 -1.60 10.99
N PHE A 157 25.45 -0.76 10.12
CA PHE A 157 26.03 -0.44 8.82
C PHE A 157 27.34 0.35 8.91
N ASN A 158 27.69 0.91 10.06
CA ASN A 158 28.99 1.53 10.29
C ASN A 158 30.12 0.51 10.49
N PHE A 159 29.78 -0.75 10.73
CA PHE A 159 30.74 -1.84 11.02
C PHE A 159 30.85 -2.88 9.90
N LEU A 160 29.83 -2.97 9.04
CA LEU A 160 29.89 -3.86 7.88
C LEU A 160 30.92 -3.38 6.87
N SER A 161 31.54 -4.32 6.17
CA SER A 161 32.44 -4.01 5.07
C SER A 161 31.71 -3.29 3.93
N LYS A 162 32.46 -2.58 3.10
CA LYS A 162 31.88 -1.96 1.88
C LYS A 162 31.34 -3.00 0.92
N GLU A 163 32.00 -4.16 0.87
CA GLU A 163 31.59 -5.31 0.09
C GLU A 163 30.27 -5.88 0.59
N ALA A 164 30.06 -5.96 1.91
CA ALA A 164 28.80 -6.41 2.49
C ALA A 164 27.66 -5.43 2.20
N ALA A 165 27.91 -4.12 2.25
CA ALA A 165 26.92 -3.11 1.87
C ALA A 165 26.58 -3.18 0.36
N ALA A 166 27.58 -3.33 -0.51
CA ALA A 166 27.39 -3.49 -1.94
C ALA A 166 26.58 -4.75 -2.30
N ALA A 167 26.81 -5.85 -1.57
CA ALA A 167 26.07 -7.10 -1.77
C ALA A 167 24.56 -6.94 -1.54
N LEU A 168 24.12 -6.06 -0.65
CA LEU A 168 22.69 -5.75 -0.46
C LEU A 168 22.08 -5.12 -1.71
N ALA A 169 22.82 -4.24 -2.40
CA ALA A 169 22.37 -3.64 -3.65
C ALA A 169 22.28 -4.67 -4.79
N GLU A 170 23.25 -5.57 -4.91
CA GLU A 170 23.22 -6.66 -5.88
C GLU A 170 22.03 -7.59 -5.64
N LEU A 171 21.74 -7.92 -4.38
CA LEU A 171 20.58 -8.72 -4.00
C LEU A 171 19.25 -7.99 -4.26
N ALA A 172 19.22 -6.66 -4.16
CA ALA A 172 18.05 -5.85 -4.50
C ALA A 172 17.77 -5.82 -6.01
N MET A 173 18.81 -5.92 -6.84
CA MET A 173 18.65 -6.01 -8.31
C MET A 173 18.15 -7.37 -8.79
N ALA A 174 18.41 -8.42 -8.04
CA ALA A 174 18.07 -9.80 -8.41
C ALA A 174 16.60 -10.19 -8.18
N ASP A 175 15.79 -9.32 -7.56
CA ASP A 175 14.35 -9.47 -7.27
C ASP A 175 13.48 -8.68 -8.20
#